data_a2ba73a19b976d9684c4ca5814653fc8
#
_entry.id   a2ba73a19b976d9684c4ca5814653fc8
#
_cell.length_a   1.000
_cell.length_b   1.000
_cell.length_c   1.000
_cell.angle_alpha   90.00
_cell.angle_beta   90.00
_cell.angle_gamma   90.00
#
_symmetry.space_group_name_H-M   'P 1'
#
loop_
_entity.id
_entity.type
_entity.pdbx_description
1 polymer ?
#
loop_
_entity_poly.entity_id
_entity_poly.type
_entity_poly.pdbx_seq_one_letter_code
_entity_poly.pdbx_strand_id
1 'polypeptide(L)' 'MAEVLWPQSLIDLMLELPDTECASILAKVQQLEAFPEMYPVRSDGPFRGHRWFLAGRWLIYYRVVEEKVFLRAIYPARLP' A
#
# COMPACT_ATOMS: atom_id res chain seq x y z
N MET A 1 16.34 -0.72 7.70
CA MET A 1 15.30 -0.51 6.69
C MET A 1 14.17 -1.53 6.88
N ALA A 2 12.96 -1.10 6.66
CA ALA A 2 11.81 -2.01 6.76
C ALA A 2 11.77 -2.95 5.56
N GLU A 3 11.38 -4.17 5.80
CA GLU A 3 11.11 -5.15 4.76
C GLU A 3 9.67 -5.01 4.31
N VAL A 4 9.43 -4.95 2.99
CA VAL A 4 8.08 -4.87 2.44
C VAL A 4 7.67 -6.24 1.94
N LEU A 5 6.54 -6.73 2.44
CA LEU A 5 6.01 -8.05 2.13
C LEU A 5 4.76 -7.92 1.26
N TRP A 6 4.76 -8.61 0.13
CA TRP A 6 3.68 -8.59 -0.86
C TRP A 6 2.93 -9.92 -0.83
N PRO A 7 1.61 -9.90 -0.52
CA PRO A 7 0.79 -11.10 -0.72
C PRO A 7 0.71 -11.43 -2.22
N GLN A 8 0.58 -12.71 -2.53
CA GLN A 8 0.52 -13.15 -3.93
C GLN A 8 -0.62 -12.47 -4.70
N SER A 9 -1.78 -12.28 -4.06
CA SER A 9 -2.91 -11.62 -4.70
C SER A 9 -2.60 -10.20 -5.17
N LEU A 10 -1.76 -9.48 -4.42
CA LEU A 10 -1.39 -8.12 -4.80
C LEU A 10 -0.30 -8.11 -5.87
N ILE A 11 0.58 -9.10 -5.87
CA ILE A 11 1.54 -9.29 -6.97
C ILE A 11 0.78 -9.53 -8.26
N ASP A 12 -0.21 -10.42 -8.22
CA ASP A 12 -1.03 -10.75 -9.39
C ASP A 12 -1.76 -9.50 -9.92
N LEU A 13 -2.31 -8.70 -9.01
CA LEU A 13 -2.96 -7.45 -9.40
C LEU A 13 -1.96 -6.51 -10.09
N MET A 14 -0.77 -6.34 -9.52
CA MET A 14 0.25 -5.46 -10.08
C MET A 14 0.65 -5.87 -11.50
N LEU A 15 0.68 -7.17 -11.78
CA LEU A 15 1.01 -7.67 -13.11
C LEU A 15 -0.05 -7.33 -14.16
N GLU A 16 -1.28 -7.04 -13.73
CA GLU A 16 -2.39 -6.68 -14.62
C GLU A 16 -2.52 -5.18 -14.84
N LEU A 17 -1.80 -4.36 -14.07
CA LEU A 17 -1.91 -2.91 -14.18
C LEU A 17 -1.05 -2.36 -15.32
N PRO A 18 -1.49 -1.23 -15.94
CA PRO A 18 -0.61 -0.52 -16.87
C PRO A 18 0.71 -0.14 -16.20
N ASP A 19 1.79 -0.10 -16.99
CA ASP A 19 3.12 0.15 -16.47
C ASP A 19 3.22 1.46 -15.66
N THR A 20 2.55 2.51 -16.11
CA THR A 20 2.57 3.80 -15.42
C THR A 20 1.93 3.73 -14.04
N GLU A 21 0.82 2.99 -13.91
CA GLU A 21 0.15 2.83 -12.62
C GLU A 21 0.97 1.94 -11.69
N CYS A 22 1.51 0.86 -12.23
CA CYS A 22 2.40 -0.03 -11.48
C CYS A 22 3.61 0.74 -10.94
N ALA A 23 4.27 1.55 -11.78
CA ALA A 23 5.41 2.34 -11.38
C ALA A 23 5.07 3.35 -10.28
N SER A 24 3.89 3.98 -10.38
CA SER A 24 3.43 4.93 -9.36
C SER A 24 3.25 4.27 -7.99
N ILE A 25 2.64 3.09 -7.97
CA ILE A 25 2.46 2.33 -6.73
C ILE A 25 3.82 1.91 -6.16
N LEU A 26 4.69 1.34 -7.00
CA LEU A 26 6.01 0.88 -6.56
C LEU A 26 6.85 2.00 -5.99
N ALA A 27 6.84 3.18 -6.61
CA ALA A 27 7.62 4.32 -6.13
C ALA A 27 7.23 4.69 -4.71
N LYS A 28 5.94 4.70 -4.40
CA LYS A 28 5.46 5.03 -3.06
C LYS A 28 5.73 3.91 -2.07
N VAL A 29 5.56 2.67 -2.48
CA VAL A 29 5.83 1.51 -1.62
C VAL A 29 7.32 1.47 -1.23
N GLN A 30 8.21 1.79 -2.16
CA GLN A 30 9.65 1.81 -1.86
C GLN A 30 10.00 2.81 -0.76
N GLN A 31 9.28 3.92 -0.68
CA GLN A 31 9.51 4.91 0.39
C GLN A 31 9.22 4.32 1.78
N LEU A 32 8.37 3.31 1.85
CA LEU A 32 8.03 2.67 3.12
C LEU A 32 9.19 1.89 3.71
N GLU A 33 10.19 1.52 2.92
CA GLU A 33 11.40 0.88 3.43
C GLU A 33 12.16 1.79 4.39
N ALA A 34 12.20 3.09 4.08
CA ALA A 34 12.88 4.08 4.92
C ALA A 34 11.92 4.72 5.93
N PHE A 35 10.65 4.91 5.56
CA PHE A 35 9.67 5.62 6.37
C PHE A 35 8.37 4.82 6.47
N PRO A 36 8.37 3.68 7.16
CA PRO A 36 7.18 2.81 7.18
C PRO A 36 5.96 3.44 7.84
N GLU A 37 6.16 4.41 8.72
CA GLU A 37 5.06 5.04 9.46
C GLU A 37 4.68 6.43 8.91
N MET A 38 5.09 6.75 7.69
CA MET A 38 4.87 8.09 7.13
C MET A 38 3.41 8.40 6.79
N TYR A 39 2.57 7.40 6.58
CA TYR A 39 1.17 7.60 6.21
C TYR A 39 0.24 7.41 7.40
N PRO A 40 -0.98 8.04 7.37
CA PRO A 40 -1.88 8.00 8.52
C PRO A 40 -2.49 6.63 8.76
N VAL A 41 -2.92 6.42 10.00
CA VAL A 41 -3.63 5.22 10.42
C VAL A 41 -5.13 5.45 10.27
N ARG A 42 -5.83 4.45 9.76
CA ARG A 42 -7.28 4.51 9.65
C ARG A 42 -7.91 4.27 11.03
N SER A 43 -8.86 5.13 11.39
CA SER A 43 -9.45 5.10 12.72
C SER A 43 -10.74 4.27 12.80
N ASP A 44 -11.31 3.88 11.65
CA ASP A 44 -12.59 3.16 11.61
C ASP A 44 -12.66 2.22 10.42
N GLY A 45 -13.73 1.43 10.36
CA GLY A 45 -14.01 0.54 9.25
C GLY A 45 -13.21 -0.75 9.27
N PRO A 46 -13.31 -1.54 8.17
CA PRO A 46 -12.65 -2.85 8.08
C PRO A 46 -11.13 -2.78 8.16
N PHE A 47 -10.54 -1.65 7.79
CA PHE A 47 -9.09 -1.46 7.82
C PHE A 47 -8.63 -0.60 9.00
N ARG A 48 -9.41 -0.58 10.07
CA ARG A 48 -9.03 0.11 11.30
C ARG A 48 -7.67 -0.39 11.78
N GLY A 49 -6.79 0.55 12.12
CA GLY A 49 -5.44 0.22 12.56
C GLY A 49 -4.43 0.06 11.43
N HIS A 50 -4.89 0.00 10.18
CA HIS A 50 -4.01 -0.03 9.02
C HIS A 50 -3.66 1.39 8.59
N ARG A 51 -2.48 1.54 8.00
CA ARG A 51 -2.10 2.80 7.36
C ARG A 51 -2.54 2.76 5.91
N TRP A 52 -2.71 3.95 5.33
CA TRP A 52 -3.19 4.03 3.96
C TRP A 52 -2.59 5.20 3.20
N PHE A 53 -2.53 5.07 1.89
CA PHE A 53 -2.12 6.15 1.00
C PHE A 53 -2.74 5.97 -0.38
N LEU A 54 -2.67 7.04 -1.17
CA LEU A 54 -3.13 7.03 -2.55
C LEU A 54 -1.93 7.09 -3.49
N ALA A 55 -1.97 6.29 -4.54
CA ALA A 55 -1.04 6.33 -5.65
C ALA A 55 -1.87 6.43 -6.93
N GLY A 56 -2.00 7.66 -7.45
CA GLY A 56 -2.94 7.92 -8.53
C GLY A 56 -4.36 7.61 -8.08
N ARG A 57 -5.02 6.72 -8.83
CA ARG A 57 -6.40 6.29 -8.50
C ARG A 57 -6.46 5.07 -7.59
N TRP A 58 -5.32 4.59 -7.09
CA TRP A 58 -5.27 3.39 -6.27
C TRP A 58 -5.12 3.73 -4.81
N LEU A 59 -5.94 3.09 -3.97
CA LEU A 59 -5.91 3.20 -2.51
C LEU A 59 -5.21 1.97 -1.96
N ILE A 60 -4.15 2.16 -1.19
CA ILE A 60 -3.33 1.07 -0.66
C ILE A 60 -3.42 1.07 0.86
N TYR A 61 -3.68 -0.11 1.44
CA TYR A 61 -3.66 -0.32 2.88
C TYR A 61 -2.49 -1.22 3.25
N TYR A 62 -1.83 -0.89 4.37
CA TYR A 62 -0.73 -1.70 4.87
C TYR A 62 -0.66 -1.64 6.39
N ARG A 63 0.08 -2.56 6.98
CA ARG A 63 0.38 -2.56 8.42
C ARG A 63 1.88 -2.62 8.62
N VAL A 64 2.35 -2.04 9.74
CA VAL A 64 3.75 -2.10 10.14
C VAL A 64 3.84 -2.88 11.44
N VAL A 65 4.63 -3.95 11.43
CA VAL A 65 4.88 -4.76 12.62
C VAL A 65 6.36 -5.08 12.65
N GLU A 66 7.05 -4.62 13.68
CA GLU A 66 8.47 -4.95 13.91
C GLU A 66 9.35 -4.73 12.67
N GLU A 67 9.29 -3.55 12.11
CA GLU A 67 10.07 -3.15 10.93
C GLU A 67 9.70 -3.93 9.66
N LYS A 68 8.55 -4.60 9.66
CA LYS A 68 8.01 -5.24 8.47
C LYS A 68 6.76 -4.52 8.02
N VAL A 69 6.68 -4.25 6.73
CA VAL A 69 5.53 -3.62 6.10
C VAL A 69 4.73 -4.70 5.39
N PHE A 70 3.52 -4.95 5.86
CA PHE A 70 2.63 -5.94 5.26
C PHE A 70 1.61 -5.19 4.40
N LEU A 71 1.76 -5.29 3.07
CA LEU A 71 0.74 -4.76 2.16
C LEU A 71 -0.50 -5.63 2.28
N ARG A 72 -1.66 -5.00 2.45
CA ARG A 72 -2.90 -5.73 2.75
C ARG A 72 -3.92 -5.67 1.64
N ALA A 73 -4.07 -4.52 1.01
CA ALA A 73 -5.09 -4.36 -0.01
C ALA A 73 -4.73 -3.22 -0.95
N ILE A 74 -5.15 -3.35 -2.20
CA ILE A 74 -5.06 -2.30 -3.21
C ILE A 74 -6.43 -2.24 -3.88
N TYR A 75 -7.11 -1.09 -3.75
CA TYR A 75 -8.45 -0.88 -4.31
C TYR A 75 -8.47 0.36 -5.19
N PRO A 76 -9.33 0.39 -6.22
CA PRO A 76 -9.56 1.63 -6.93
C PRO A 76 -10.17 2.65 -5.95
N ALA A 77 -9.59 3.83 -5.88
CA ALA A 77 -10.15 4.90 -5.07
C ALA A 77 -11.39 5.44 -5.77
N ARG A 78 -12.51 5.50 -5.04
CA ARG A 78 -13.74 6.11 -5.57
C ARG A 78 -13.80 7.54 -5.06
N LEU A 79 -13.80 8.47 -6.00
CA LEU A 79 -13.99 9.88 -5.68
C LEU A 79 -15.48 10.19 -5.83
N PRO A 80 -16.05 10.96 -4.91
CA PRO A 80 -17.45 11.37 -5.02
C PRO A 80 -17.69 12.25 -6.24
#